data_54f9a8e2937d2ce287fc269d1004ff19
#
_entry.id   54f9a8e2937d2ce287fc269d1004ff19
#
_cell.length_a   1.000
_cell.length_b   1.000
_cell.length_c   1.000
_cell.angle_alpha   90.00
_cell.angle_beta   90.00
_cell.angle_gamma   90.00
#
_symmetry.space_group_name_H-M   'P 1'
#
loop_
_entity.id
_entity.type
_entity.pdbx_description
1 polymer ?
#
loop_
_entity_poly.entity_id
_entity_poly.type
_entity_poly.pdbx_seq_one_letter_code
_entity_poly.pdbx_strand_id
1 'polypeptide(L)'
;LIRFAVPIAFVCTSLTVRSAEPNLTSPQIPKLPPGFDPDKMSEPKEAAKAVEWLEKEYTGKKSEAVRMLLAILKGMRADGKDAWFGPAECRFDFTWLAGRAGVDPKKGSIPRDRLAASVTLAERLDRDGDGKVTPSDLDWSDQNPYVMQVGFVNRLFRRMDKDSDGRLTREELDELLKRAAKGKEFATAEDFRVLMIPRSAGSFGPGDGPSVPMLLRSLFTQELGALAEGPKIGDTAPDFMLKTRNGKETIQLSKVIGAKPTVLLLGNFTCGPFRAMYPDVDAVRERYKDQANFLMVYVREAHPADGWKMDSNKRSGVEVKQPTTLDERVGVCSQFCAKLRPNMPVLVDEIDDPVGRAYSGMPGRLYVIDGRGKIAYKAGRGPFGFRVGEMEQALVMTLLEASPKKDH
;
A
#
# COMPACT_ATOMS: atom_id res chain seq x y z
N LEU A 1 63.55 -41.43 -26.39
CA LEU A 1 62.26 -40.73 -26.63
C LEU A 1 61.66 -40.27 -25.28
N ILE A 2 62.02 -39.02 -24.95
CA ILE A 2 61.56 -38.35 -23.72
C ILE A 2 60.29 -37.55 -24.08
N ARG A 3 59.17 -37.87 -23.48
CA ARG A 3 57.88 -37.09 -23.56
C ARG A 3 57.87 -36.11 -22.43
N PHE A 4 57.88 -34.80 -22.71
CA PHE A 4 57.58 -33.73 -21.77
C PHE A 4 56.08 -33.58 -21.72
N ALA A 5 55.49 -33.73 -20.52
CA ALA A 5 54.12 -33.37 -20.22
C ALA A 5 54.12 -31.96 -19.63
N VAL A 6 53.42 -31.03 -20.27
CA VAL A 6 53.17 -29.68 -19.78
C VAL A 6 51.84 -29.71 -18.99
N PRO A 7 51.80 -29.27 -17.73
CA PRO A 7 50.55 -29.15 -17.03
C PRO A 7 49.83 -27.85 -17.42
N ILE A 8 48.62 -27.98 -17.96
CA ILE A 8 47.71 -26.86 -18.18
C ILE A 8 47.05 -26.51 -16.82
N ALA A 9 47.48 -25.41 -16.23
CA ALA A 9 46.82 -24.85 -15.05
C ALA A 9 45.52 -24.17 -15.48
N PHE A 10 44.37 -24.75 -15.11
CA PHE A 10 43.10 -24.08 -15.20
C PHE A 10 43.02 -22.99 -14.10
N VAL A 11 43.18 -21.74 -14.50
CA VAL A 11 42.87 -20.60 -13.61
C VAL A 11 41.36 -20.44 -13.59
N CYS A 12 40.75 -20.98 -12.54
CA CYS A 12 39.35 -20.75 -12.24
C CYS A 12 39.21 -19.32 -11.66
N THR A 13 39.02 -18.32 -12.51
CA THR A 13 38.62 -16.99 -12.06
C THR A 13 37.16 -17.06 -11.59
N SER A 14 36.98 -17.20 -10.29
CA SER A 14 35.67 -16.98 -9.65
C SER A 14 35.31 -15.51 -9.82
N LEU A 15 34.47 -15.22 -10.80
CA LEU A 15 33.73 -13.96 -10.88
C LEU A 15 32.75 -13.94 -9.70
N THR A 16 33.20 -13.42 -8.57
CA THR A 16 32.32 -12.95 -7.54
C THR A 16 31.52 -11.77 -8.12
N VAL A 17 30.34 -12.08 -8.64
CA VAL A 17 29.31 -11.05 -8.87
C VAL A 17 28.96 -10.52 -7.49
N ARG A 18 29.59 -9.43 -7.09
CA ARG A 18 29.09 -8.60 -6.00
C ARG A 18 27.72 -8.12 -6.46
N SER A 19 26.67 -8.72 -5.93
CA SER A 19 25.35 -8.10 -5.91
C SER A 19 25.55 -6.69 -5.35
N ALA A 20 25.22 -5.67 -6.13
CA ALA A 20 25.16 -4.31 -5.62
C ALA A 20 24.21 -4.37 -4.43
N GLU A 21 24.74 -4.16 -3.23
CA GLU A 21 23.88 -3.98 -2.05
C GLU A 21 22.90 -2.86 -2.40
N PRO A 22 21.59 -3.08 -2.25
CA PRO A 22 20.64 -2.02 -2.46
C PRO A 22 21.08 -0.86 -1.56
N ASN A 23 21.15 0.33 -2.13
CA ASN A 23 21.53 1.53 -1.42
C ASN A 23 20.42 1.87 -0.42
N LEU A 24 20.36 1.07 0.67
CA LEU A 24 19.43 1.23 1.77
C LEU A 24 19.88 2.49 2.50
N THR A 25 19.31 3.63 2.12
CA THR A 25 19.48 4.85 2.91
C THR A 25 19.09 4.52 4.34
N SER A 26 20.05 4.66 5.26
CA SER A 26 19.83 4.46 6.69
C SER A 26 18.58 5.23 7.12
N PRO A 27 17.75 4.68 8.02
CA PRO A 27 16.56 5.35 8.51
C PRO A 27 16.89 6.76 8.96
N GLN A 28 16.32 7.76 8.31
CA GLN A 28 16.58 9.17 8.68
C GLN A 28 15.66 9.55 9.84
N ILE A 29 16.12 9.28 11.06
CA ILE A 29 15.42 9.74 12.26
C ILE A 29 15.48 11.26 12.27
N PRO A 30 14.33 11.97 12.32
CA PRO A 30 14.31 13.41 12.44
C PRO A 30 15.04 13.89 13.70
N LYS A 31 15.73 15.03 13.61
CA LYS A 31 16.16 15.71 14.82
C LYS A 31 14.92 16.11 15.62
N LEU A 32 15.02 15.98 16.93
CA LEU A 32 13.91 16.26 17.84
C LEU A 32 14.23 17.47 18.71
N PRO A 33 13.22 18.19 19.21
CA PRO A 33 13.43 19.23 20.21
C PRO A 33 14.21 18.71 21.42
N PRO A 34 15.05 19.52 22.06
CA PRO A 34 15.69 19.12 23.32
C PRO A 34 14.66 18.71 24.37
N GLY A 35 14.86 17.55 24.99
CA GLY A 35 13.94 17.01 26.01
C GLY A 35 12.60 16.48 25.43
N PHE A 36 12.54 16.19 24.14
CA PHE A 36 11.36 15.59 23.52
C PHE A 36 11.00 14.26 24.20
N ASP A 37 9.79 14.19 24.72
CA ASP A 37 9.24 13.02 25.40
C ASP A 37 7.87 12.69 24.75
N PRO A 38 7.75 11.55 24.03
CA PRO A 38 6.49 11.16 23.41
C PRO A 38 5.30 11.15 24.37
N ASP A 39 5.49 10.81 25.65
CA ASP A 39 4.42 10.72 26.63
C ASP A 39 3.80 12.07 26.99
N LYS A 40 4.60 13.13 26.94
CA LYS A 40 4.15 14.50 27.18
C LYS A 40 3.43 15.11 26.00
N MET A 41 3.55 14.53 24.80
CA MET A 41 2.96 15.09 23.57
C MET A 41 1.43 14.96 23.52
N SER A 42 0.80 14.31 24.47
CA SER A 42 -0.65 14.39 24.69
C SER A 42 -1.11 15.75 25.25
N GLU A 43 -0.19 16.52 25.82
CA GLU A 43 -0.45 17.85 26.34
C GLU A 43 -0.39 18.87 25.18
N PRO A 44 -1.47 19.62 24.88
CA PRO A 44 -1.49 20.55 23.75
C PRO A 44 -0.38 21.58 23.75
N LYS A 45 0.02 22.06 24.94
CA LYS A 45 1.12 23.05 25.08
C LYS A 45 2.48 22.46 24.69
N GLU A 46 2.77 21.22 25.11
CA GLU A 46 4.04 20.56 24.78
C GLU A 46 4.10 20.17 23.31
N ALA A 47 3.00 19.65 22.76
CA ALA A 47 2.88 19.39 21.32
C ALA A 47 3.09 20.67 20.48
N ALA A 48 2.47 21.81 20.88
CA ALA A 48 2.63 23.07 20.18
C ALA A 48 4.08 23.59 20.18
N LYS A 49 4.80 23.50 21.31
CA LYS A 49 6.23 23.84 21.39
C LYS A 49 7.08 22.97 20.46
N ALA A 50 6.80 21.66 20.44
CA ALA A 50 7.50 20.73 19.57
C ALA A 50 7.25 21.05 18.08
N VAL A 51 6.01 21.38 17.71
CA VAL A 51 5.66 21.81 16.35
C VAL A 51 6.41 23.07 15.95
N GLU A 52 6.39 24.10 16.79
CA GLU A 52 7.09 25.37 16.51
C GLU A 52 8.60 25.14 16.28
N TRP A 53 9.23 24.33 17.14
CA TRP A 53 10.63 23.99 16.98
C TRP A 53 10.92 23.23 15.68
N LEU A 54 10.10 22.24 15.36
CA LEU A 54 10.25 21.43 14.13
C LEU A 54 10.05 22.27 12.87
N GLU A 55 9.08 23.19 12.86
CA GLU A 55 8.83 24.06 11.72
C GLU A 55 10.01 25.04 11.47
N LYS A 56 10.66 25.47 12.54
CA LYS A 56 11.86 26.33 12.48
C LYS A 56 13.11 25.54 12.04
N GLU A 57 13.30 24.30 12.54
CA GLU A 57 14.45 23.45 12.19
C GLU A 57 14.35 22.95 10.76
N TYR A 58 13.15 22.58 10.31
CA TYR A 58 12.90 22.02 8.99
C TYR A 58 12.21 23.01 8.05
N THR A 59 12.99 23.93 7.53
CA THR A 59 12.54 24.86 6.46
C THR A 59 12.66 24.18 5.09
N GLY A 60 11.71 24.41 4.17
CA GLY A 60 11.73 23.84 2.82
C GLY A 60 11.06 22.45 2.70
N LYS A 61 11.56 21.58 1.77
CA LYS A 61 10.98 20.26 1.51
C LYS A 61 11.28 19.31 2.68
N LYS A 62 10.24 18.89 3.40
CA LYS A 62 10.32 18.00 4.54
C LYS A 62 10.29 16.52 4.10
N SER A 63 11.09 15.66 4.76
CA SER A 63 11.01 14.21 4.58
C SER A 63 9.65 13.65 5.02
N GLU A 64 9.30 12.44 4.59
CA GLU A 64 8.06 11.78 5.01
C GLU A 64 7.96 11.67 6.54
N ALA A 65 9.05 11.31 7.20
CA ALA A 65 9.13 11.21 8.65
C ALA A 65 8.83 12.53 9.37
N VAL A 66 9.38 13.64 8.89
CA VAL A 66 9.12 14.97 9.48
C VAL A 66 7.68 15.41 9.23
N ARG A 67 7.13 15.15 8.05
CA ARG A 67 5.71 15.44 7.74
C ARG A 67 4.77 14.65 8.65
N MET A 68 5.05 13.35 8.82
CA MET A 68 4.27 12.49 9.70
C MET A 68 4.37 12.92 11.17
N LEU A 69 5.57 13.23 11.66
CA LEU A 69 5.78 13.74 13.01
C LEU A 69 4.96 15.02 13.27
N LEU A 70 5.03 15.98 12.36
CA LEU A 70 4.25 17.23 12.45
C LEU A 70 2.74 16.95 12.42
N ALA A 71 2.28 16.06 11.53
CA ALA A 71 0.86 15.72 11.42
C ALA A 71 0.34 15.07 12.72
N ILE A 72 1.09 14.15 13.32
CA ILE A 72 0.75 13.51 14.60
C ILE A 72 0.66 14.58 15.72
N LEU A 73 1.66 15.44 15.84
CA LEU A 73 1.70 16.47 16.88
C LEU A 73 0.59 17.53 16.73
N LYS A 74 0.18 17.84 15.50
CA LYS A 74 -0.93 18.74 15.21
C LYS A 74 -2.31 18.11 15.37
N GLY A 75 -2.37 16.81 15.69
CA GLY A 75 -3.63 16.06 15.78
C GLY A 75 -4.36 15.96 14.44
N MET A 76 -3.63 15.98 13.32
CA MET A 76 -4.21 15.91 11.98
C MET A 76 -4.82 14.55 11.71
N ARG A 77 -5.75 14.50 10.74
CA ARG A 77 -6.38 13.24 10.33
C ARG A 77 -5.34 12.29 9.71
N ALA A 78 -5.61 11.00 9.82
CA ALA A 78 -4.75 9.98 9.25
C ALA A 78 -4.80 9.93 7.71
N ASP A 79 -5.82 10.51 7.10
CA ASP A 79 -6.10 10.57 5.67
C ASP A 79 -6.04 12.02 5.14
N GLY A 80 -5.84 12.18 3.85
CA GLY A 80 -5.78 13.47 3.18
C GLY A 80 -4.37 13.93 2.80
N LYS A 81 -4.30 15.04 2.08
CA LYS A 81 -3.06 15.59 1.48
C LYS A 81 -1.96 15.86 2.51
N ASP A 82 -2.34 16.36 3.67
CA ASP A 82 -1.43 16.73 4.76
C ASP A 82 -1.43 15.71 5.91
N ALA A 83 -2.06 14.54 5.68
CA ALA A 83 -2.18 13.49 6.66
C ALA A 83 -0.90 12.66 6.83
N TRP A 84 -0.89 11.78 7.83
CA TRP A 84 0.27 10.95 8.14
C TRP A 84 0.69 10.06 6.98
N PHE A 85 -0.29 9.58 6.18
CA PHE A 85 -0.04 8.55 5.19
C PHE A 85 0.32 9.10 3.80
N GLY A 86 0.21 10.40 3.62
CA GLY A 86 0.60 11.08 2.40
C GLY A 86 -0.18 10.63 1.14
N PRO A 87 -0.12 11.42 0.06
CA PRO A 87 -0.72 11.05 -1.22
C PRO A 87 0.10 9.99 -1.93
N ALA A 88 -0.51 9.32 -2.91
CA ALA A 88 0.20 8.52 -3.89
C ALA A 88 1.01 9.42 -4.84
N GLU A 89 2.00 8.81 -5.47
CA GLU A 89 2.83 9.40 -6.51
C GLU A 89 2.64 8.59 -7.79
N CYS A 90 2.39 9.25 -8.92
CA CYS A 90 2.21 8.61 -10.21
C CYS A 90 3.00 9.36 -11.28
N ARG A 91 3.59 8.61 -12.23
CA ARG A 91 4.30 9.19 -13.39
C ARG A 91 3.35 9.81 -14.40
N PHE A 92 2.12 9.36 -14.43
CA PHE A 92 1.12 9.71 -15.41
C PHE A 92 0.11 10.71 -14.83
N ASP A 93 -0.25 11.67 -15.67
CA ASP A 93 -1.30 12.64 -15.40
C ASP A 93 -2.21 12.80 -16.63
N PHE A 94 -3.21 13.65 -16.53
CA PHE A 94 -4.11 13.96 -17.62
C PHE A 94 -3.38 14.54 -18.85
N THR A 95 -2.34 15.36 -18.64
CA THR A 95 -1.56 15.95 -19.73
C THR A 95 -0.83 14.89 -20.55
N TRP A 96 -0.21 13.93 -19.84
CA TRP A 96 0.44 12.79 -20.48
C TRP A 96 -0.56 11.97 -21.30
N LEU A 97 -1.75 11.69 -20.72
CA LEU A 97 -2.78 10.88 -21.37
C LEU A 97 -3.33 11.59 -22.61
N ALA A 98 -3.61 12.90 -22.53
CA ALA A 98 -4.04 13.73 -23.64
C ALA A 98 -3.01 13.74 -24.78
N GLY A 99 -1.72 13.95 -24.46
CA GLY A 99 -0.63 13.88 -25.43
C GLY A 99 -0.52 12.52 -26.12
N ARG A 100 -0.81 11.43 -25.38
CA ARG A 100 -0.85 10.09 -25.95
C ARG A 100 -2.03 9.90 -26.91
N ALA A 101 -3.18 10.47 -26.59
CA ALA A 101 -4.39 10.43 -27.41
C ALA A 101 -4.39 11.41 -28.59
N GLY A 102 -3.35 12.22 -28.76
CA GLY A 102 -3.30 13.29 -29.77
C GLY A 102 -4.34 14.38 -29.53
N VAL A 103 -4.71 14.66 -28.28
CA VAL A 103 -5.70 15.66 -27.89
C VAL A 103 -5.02 16.79 -27.13
N ASP A 104 -5.41 18.04 -27.41
CA ASP A 104 -4.95 19.18 -26.62
C ASP A 104 -5.49 19.08 -25.18
N PRO A 105 -4.62 19.02 -24.15
CA PRO A 105 -5.04 18.89 -22.76
C PRO A 105 -5.92 20.06 -22.28
N LYS A 106 -5.85 21.22 -22.92
CA LYS A 106 -6.71 22.38 -22.62
C LYS A 106 -8.18 22.13 -22.92
N LYS A 107 -8.51 21.13 -23.76
CA LYS A 107 -9.91 20.74 -24.00
C LYS A 107 -10.57 20.10 -22.79
N GLY A 108 -9.79 19.68 -21.78
CA GLY A 108 -10.31 19.13 -20.53
C GLY A 108 -10.99 17.77 -20.63
N SER A 109 -11.04 17.14 -21.82
CA SER A 109 -11.64 15.82 -22.02
C SER A 109 -10.99 15.08 -23.19
N ILE A 110 -10.90 13.76 -23.08
CA ILE A 110 -10.34 12.85 -24.08
C ILE A 110 -11.41 11.82 -24.40
N PRO A 111 -11.95 11.76 -25.65
CA PRO A 111 -12.86 10.70 -26.05
C PRO A 111 -12.20 9.33 -25.91
N ARG A 112 -12.90 8.33 -25.36
CA ARG A 112 -12.35 6.99 -25.10
C ARG A 112 -11.79 6.32 -26.35
N ASP A 113 -12.42 6.53 -27.50
CA ASP A 113 -11.99 5.98 -28.77
C ASP A 113 -10.61 6.47 -29.24
N ARG A 114 -10.14 7.61 -28.70
CA ARG A 114 -8.80 8.16 -28.93
C ARG A 114 -7.72 7.47 -28.10
N LEU A 115 -8.07 6.81 -27.02
CA LEU A 115 -7.10 6.20 -26.10
C LEU A 115 -6.69 4.78 -26.51
N ALA A 116 -7.46 4.12 -27.35
CA ALA A 116 -7.44 2.67 -27.40
C ALA A 116 -6.56 2.06 -28.48
N ALA A 117 -5.48 1.36 -28.07
CA ALA A 117 -5.20 0.04 -28.64
C ALA A 117 -6.18 -1.04 -28.08
N SER A 118 -6.83 -0.79 -26.93
CA SER A 118 -7.80 -1.67 -26.28
C SER A 118 -8.92 -0.83 -25.68
N VAL A 119 -10.14 -1.01 -26.18
CA VAL A 119 -11.37 -0.38 -25.65
C VAL A 119 -11.50 -0.64 -24.14
N THR A 120 -11.17 -1.86 -23.69
CA THR A 120 -11.26 -2.29 -22.31
C THR A 120 -10.37 -1.47 -21.34
N LEU A 121 -9.16 -1.07 -21.78
CA LEU A 121 -8.27 -0.25 -20.96
C LEU A 121 -8.81 1.19 -20.83
N ALA A 122 -9.33 1.77 -21.91
CA ALA A 122 -9.89 3.11 -21.91
C ALA A 122 -11.14 3.21 -21.03
N GLU A 123 -11.99 2.17 -21.02
CA GLU A 123 -13.17 2.09 -20.15
C GLU A 123 -12.84 2.13 -18.67
N ARG A 124 -11.65 1.66 -18.28
CA ARG A 124 -11.21 1.71 -16.88
C ARG A 124 -10.73 3.08 -16.42
N LEU A 125 -10.44 3.98 -17.35
CA LEU A 125 -10.08 5.37 -17.05
C LEU A 125 -11.29 6.31 -17.04
N ASP A 126 -12.36 5.96 -17.75
CA ASP A 126 -13.64 6.67 -17.76
C ASP A 126 -14.48 6.20 -16.57
N ARG A 127 -14.31 6.89 -15.44
CA ARG A 127 -14.82 6.44 -14.15
C ARG A 127 -16.33 6.59 -14.02
N ASP A 128 -16.91 7.65 -14.62
CA ASP A 128 -18.34 7.93 -14.58
C ASP A 128 -19.10 7.32 -15.77
N GLY A 129 -18.36 6.77 -16.76
CA GLY A 129 -18.93 6.05 -17.90
C GLY A 129 -19.57 6.96 -18.97
N ASP A 130 -19.21 8.26 -19.01
CA ASP A 130 -19.78 9.23 -19.94
C ASP A 130 -19.21 9.16 -21.37
N GLY A 131 -18.25 8.28 -21.61
CA GLY A 131 -17.58 8.09 -22.90
C GLY A 131 -16.33 8.95 -23.09
N LYS A 132 -15.89 9.65 -22.08
CA LYS A 132 -14.70 10.51 -22.08
C LYS A 132 -13.88 10.26 -20.84
N VAL A 133 -12.60 10.63 -20.89
CA VAL A 133 -11.73 10.71 -19.73
C VAL A 133 -11.41 12.18 -19.46
N THR A 134 -11.66 12.62 -18.24
CA THR A 134 -11.46 13.98 -17.77
C THR A 134 -10.45 14.00 -16.63
N PRO A 135 -9.92 15.17 -16.20
CA PRO A 135 -9.12 15.25 -14.99
C PRO A 135 -9.82 14.71 -13.74
N SER A 136 -11.17 14.83 -13.68
CA SER A 136 -11.97 14.32 -12.56
C SER A 136 -11.93 12.79 -12.46
N ASP A 137 -11.90 12.09 -13.57
CA ASP A 137 -11.78 10.62 -13.59
C ASP A 137 -10.44 10.12 -13.03
N LEU A 138 -9.40 10.94 -13.19
CA LEU A 138 -8.05 10.61 -12.75
C LEU A 138 -7.74 11.14 -11.35
N ASP A 139 -8.62 11.97 -10.77
CA ASP A 139 -8.43 12.58 -9.46
C ASP A 139 -8.82 11.63 -8.33
N TRP A 140 -7.83 11.19 -7.56
CA TRP A 140 -7.97 10.37 -6.35
C TRP A 140 -7.81 11.18 -5.06
N SER A 141 -7.89 12.51 -5.14
CA SER A 141 -7.86 13.37 -3.95
C SER A 141 -9.09 13.11 -3.05
N ASP A 142 -8.94 13.38 -1.77
CA ASP A 142 -10.04 13.24 -0.80
C ASP A 142 -11.16 14.26 -0.99
N GLN A 143 -10.99 15.21 -1.91
CA GLN A 143 -11.99 16.20 -2.28
C GLN A 143 -12.86 15.74 -3.46
N ASN A 144 -12.42 14.71 -4.19
CA ASN A 144 -13.21 14.15 -5.28
C ASN A 144 -14.45 13.42 -4.71
N PRO A 145 -15.68 13.77 -5.16
CA PRO A 145 -16.92 13.17 -4.65
C PRO A 145 -16.95 11.65 -4.77
N TYR A 146 -16.42 11.09 -5.85
CA TYR A 146 -16.33 9.64 -6.04
C TYR A 146 -15.45 8.99 -4.97
N VAL A 147 -14.27 9.56 -4.68
CA VAL A 147 -13.34 9.04 -3.67
C VAL A 147 -13.97 9.11 -2.27
N MET A 148 -14.71 10.17 -1.97
CA MET A 148 -15.47 10.29 -0.71
C MET A 148 -16.54 9.20 -0.60
N GLN A 149 -17.29 8.95 -1.68
CA GLN A 149 -18.33 7.91 -1.72
C GLN A 149 -17.73 6.51 -1.54
N VAL A 150 -16.67 6.18 -2.29
CA VAL A 150 -15.94 4.91 -2.14
C VAL A 150 -15.42 4.75 -0.71
N GLY A 151 -14.83 5.81 -0.13
CA GLY A 151 -14.37 5.80 1.25
C GLY A 151 -15.50 5.55 2.26
N PHE A 152 -16.70 6.09 2.00
CA PHE A 152 -17.89 5.84 2.82
C PHE A 152 -18.34 4.39 2.70
N VAL A 153 -18.50 3.86 1.48
CA VAL A 153 -18.88 2.46 1.23
C VAL A 153 -17.89 1.50 1.89
N ASN A 154 -16.59 1.72 1.74
CA ASN A 154 -15.56 0.89 2.36
C ASN A 154 -15.63 0.90 3.90
N ARG A 155 -16.03 2.03 4.52
CA ARG A 155 -16.26 2.08 5.97
C ARG A 155 -17.49 1.28 6.39
N LEU A 156 -18.57 1.34 5.63
CA LEU A 156 -19.76 0.54 5.89
C LEU A 156 -19.45 -0.95 5.71
N PHE A 157 -18.83 -1.31 4.61
CA PHE A 157 -18.43 -2.68 4.30
C PHE A 157 -17.64 -3.33 5.46
N ARG A 158 -16.59 -2.66 5.95
CA ARG A 158 -15.78 -3.16 7.08
C ARG A 158 -16.55 -3.35 8.40
N ARG A 159 -17.72 -2.75 8.54
CA ARG A 159 -18.59 -2.97 9.71
C ARG A 159 -19.54 -4.15 9.54
N MET A 160 -19.78 -4.53 8.29
CA MET A 160 -20.56 -5.71 7.92
C MET A 160 -19.69 -6.97 7.88
N ASP A 161 -18.49 -6.85 7.34
CA ASP A 161 -17.45 -7.87 7.26
C ASP A 161 -16.90 -8.17 8.67
N LYS A 162 -17.47 -9.15 9.32
CA LYS A 162 -17.22 -9.48 10.73
C LYS A 162 -15.86 -10.09 10.96
N ASP A 163 -15.45 -10.98 10.05
CA ASP A 163 -14.19 -11.69 10.16
C ASP A 163 -13.02 -10.97 9.48
N SER A 164 -13.32 -9.83 8.83
CA SER A 164 -12.36 -8.95 8.15
C SER A 164 -11.52 -9.68 7.09
N ASP A 165 -12.18 -10.54 6.29
CA ASP A 165 -11.55 -11.22 5.15
C ASP A 165 -11.73 -10.45 3.83
N GLY A 166 -12.45 -9.33 3.84
CA GLY A 166 -12.74 -8.47 2.70
C GLY A 166 -13.83 -9.00 1.78
N ARG A 167 -14.60 -9.96 2.24
CA ARG A 167 -15.79 -10.51 1.56
C ARG A 167 -17.00 -10.33 2.44
N LEU A 168 -18.16 -10.30 1.84
CA LEU A 168 -19.43 -10.21 2.59
C LEU A 168 -20.27 -11.43 2.25
N THR A 169 -20.44 -12.30 3.22
CA THR A 169 -21.20 -13.52 3.11
C THR A 169 -22.68 -13.30 3.42
N ARG A 170 -23.51 -14.27 3.05
CA ARG A 170 -24.93 -14.24 3.40
C ARG A 170 -25.13 -14.29 4.91
N GLU A 171 -24.37 -15.10 5.60
CA GLU A 171 -24.40 -15.26 7.05
C GLU A 171 -24.10 -13.94 7.78
N GLU A 172 -23.16 -13.17 7.29
CA GLU A 172 -22.83 -11.84 7.85
C GLU A 172 -23.94 -10.81 7.61
N LEU A 173 -24.56 -10.86 6.42
CA LEU A 173 -25.73 -10.01 6.14
C LEU A 173 -26.93 -10.38 7.00
N ASP A 174 -27.22 -11.65 7.20
CA ASP A 174 -28.29 -12.13 8.05
C ASP A 174 -28.04 -11.74 9.52
N GLU A 175 -26.81 -11.84 10.02
CA GLU A 175 -26.44 -11.38 11.36
C GLU A 175 -26.58 -9.85 11.49
N LEU A 176 -26.16 -9.11 10.46
CA LEU A 176 -26.31 -7.66 10.44
C LEU A 176 -27.79 -7.26 10.53
N LEU A 177 -28.64 -7.88 9.71
CA LEU A 177 -30.09 -7.64 9.72
C LEU A 177 -30.69 -7.95 11.08
N LYS A 178 -30.35 -9.09 11.68
CA LYS A 178 -30.79 -9.49 13.02
C LYS A 178 -30.39 -8.47 14.09
N ARG A 179 -29.18 -7.95 14.03
CA ARG A 179 -28.69 -6.91 14.96
C ARG A 179 -29.41 -5.58 14.76
N ALA A 180 -29.68 -5.18 13.52
CA ALA A 180 -30.40 -3.95 13.20
C ALA A 180 -31.88 -4.06 13.64
N ALA A 181 -32.53 -5.17 13.32
CA ALA A 181 -33.97 -5.39 13.60
C ALA A 181 -34.29 -5.50 15.09
N LYS A 182 -33.34 -5.90 15.94
CA LYS A 182 -33.54 -6.02 17.41
C LYS A 182 -34.81 -6.82 17.80
N GLY A 183 -35.02 -7.96 17.13
CA GLY A 183 -36.14 -8.85 17.34
C GLY A 183 -37.41 -8.53 16.53
N LYS A 184 -37.41 -7.48 15.70
CA LYS A 184 -38.47 -7.23 14.71
C LYS A 184 -38.20 -8.11 13.45
N GLU A 185 -39.21 -8.27 12.61
CA GLU A 185 -39.09 -8.97 11.34
C GLU A 185 -38.31 -8.17 10.26
N PHE A 186 -38.20 -6.85 10.46
CA PHE A 186 -37.53 -5.94 9.52
C PHE A 186 -36.69 -4.91 10.29
N ALA A 187 -35.77 -4.30 9.57
CA ALA A 187 -35.01 -3.15 10.02
C ALA A 187 -35.36 -1.90 9.18
N THR A 188 -35.43 -0.74 9.82
CA THR A 188 -35.62 0.55 9.15
C THR A 188 -34.30 1.19 8.79
N ALA A 189 -34.32 2.24 7.96
CA ALA A 189 -33.10 3.03 7.64
C ALA A 189 -32.46 3.60 8.91
N GLU A 190 -33.27 4.01 9.92
CA GLU A 190 -32.76 4.53 11.19
C GLU A 190 -32.10 3.43 12.03
N ASP A 191 -32.61 2.21 12.04
CA ASP A 191 -32.00 1.07 12.72
C ASP A 191 -30.62 0.79 12.13
N PHE A 192 -30.48 0.81 10.79
CA PHE A 192 -29.19 0.70 10.10
C PHE A 192 -28.29 1.88 10.39
N ARG A 193 -28.79 3.11 10.34
CA ARG A 193 -28.01 4.30 10.66
C ARG A 193 -27.39 4.22 12.05
N VAL A 194 -28.18 3.85 13.05
CA VAL A 194 -27.71 3.72 14.44
C VAL A 194 -26.63 2.64 14.57
N LEU A 195 -26.79 1.52 13.86
CA LEU A 195 -25.84 0.41 13.88
C LEU A 195 -24.55 0.74 13.14
N MET A 196 -24.68 1.38 11.96
CA MET A 196 -23.57 1.58 11.02
C MET A 196 -22.85 2.90 11.22
N ILE A 197 -23.48 3.91 11.82
CA ILE A 197 -22.90 5.23 12.03
C ILE A 197 -23.06 5.61 13.50
N PRO A 198 -22.22 5.08 14.41
CA PRO A 198 -22.27 5.46 15.81
C PRO A 198 -21.94 6.95 15.96
N ARG A 199 -22.52 7.59 16.99
CA ARG A 199 -22.36 9.03 17.25
C ARG A 199 -20.91 9.49 17.45
N SER A 200 -20.00 8.58 17.83
CA SER A 200 -18.57 8.81 18.07
C SER A 200 -17.68 8.25 16.97
N ALA A 201 -18.15 8.22 15.71
CA ALA A 201 -17.40 7.63 14.60
C ALA A 201 -16.15 8.46 14.24
N GLY A 202 -15.01 8.15 14.85
CA GLY A 202 -13.68 8.52 14.36
C GLY A 202 -13.23 7.62 13.19
N SER A 203 -12.06 7.91 12.63
CA SER A 203 -11.43 7.09 11.55
C SER A 203 -11.13 5.66 12.01
N PHE A 204 -10.96 5.47 13.32
CA PHE A 204 -10.75 4.17 13.96
C PHE A 204 -12.01 3.72 14.69
N GLY A 205 -12.19 2.40 14.81
CA GLY A 205 -13.26 1.83 15.65
C GLY A 205 -13.06 2.13 17.14
N PRO A 206 -14.08 1.91 17.98
CA PRO A 206 -13.93 2.03 19.43
C PRO A 206 -12.79 1.12 19.93
N GLY A 207 -11.86 1.67 20.70
CA GLY A 207 -10.67 0.95 21.23
C GLY A 207 -9.51 0.80 20.26
N ASP A 208 -9.65 1.18 18.99
CA ASP A 208 -8.62 1.03 17.97
C ASP A 208 -7.88 2.33 17.64
N GLY A 209 -8.36 3.48 18.12
CA GLY A 209 -7.71 4.77 17.90
C GLY A 209 -6.40 4.90 18.70
N PRO A 210 -5.25 5.11 18.01
CA PRO A 210 -3.98 5.27 18.70
C PRO A 210 -3.92 6.62 19.43
N SER A 211 -3.28 6.64 20.60
CA SER A 211 -2.92 7.88 21.26
C SER A 211 -1.71 8.55 20.57
N VAL A 212 -1.54 9.86 20.77
CA VAL A 212 -0.37 10.59 20.25
C VAL A 212 0.95 9.95 20.70
N PRO A 213 1.16 9.58 21.98
CA PRO A 213 2.36 8.87 22.40
C PRO A 213 2.59 7.55 21.68
N MET A 214 1.53 6.78 21.47
CA MET A 214 1.61 5.50 20.73
C MET A 214 2.07 5.72 19.30
N LEU A 215 1.48 6.69 18.59
CA LEU A 215 1.87 7.03 17.23
C LEU A 215 3.31 7.49 17.13
N LEU A 216 3.77 8.33 18.07
CA LEU A 216 5.14 8.80 18.11
C LEU A 216 6.13 7.65 18.36
N ARG A 217 5.84 6.76 19.32
CA ARG A 217 6.66 5.56 19.51
C ARG A 217 6.69 4.70 18.27
N SER A 218 5.53 4.42 17.67
CA SER A 218 5.42 3.61 16.46
C SER A 218 6.15 4.23 15.26
N LEU A 219 6.25 5.56 15.18
CA LEU A 219 7.07 6.24 14.20
C LEU A 219 8.56 5.91 14.41
N PHE A 220 9.07 6.03 15.63
CA PHE A 220 10.50 5.81 15.94
C PHE A 220 10.90 4.33 15.97
N THR A 221 9.99 3.43 16.33
CA THR A 221 10.21 1.97 16.24
C THR A 221 9.95 1.40 14.83
N GLN A 222 9.64 2.27 13.86
CA GLN A 222 9.35 1.92 12.48
C GLN A 222 8.08 1.06 12.29
N GLU A 223 7.20 0.98 13.26
CA GLU A 223 5.89 0.34 13.11
C GLU A 223 4.99 1.11 12.14
N LEU A 224 5.19 2.42 12.00
CA LEU A 224 4.58 3.24 10.95
C LEU A 224 5.42 3.29 9.65
N GLY A 225 6.64 2.78 9.66
CA GLY A 225 7.50 2.61 8.49
C GLY A 225 8.02 3.90 7.81
N ALA A 226 7.73 5.09 8.34
CA ALA A 226 7.98 6.37 7.65
C ALA A 226 9.44 6.85 7.68
N LEU A 227 10.34 6.18 8.41
CA LEU A 227 11.75 6.55 8.46
C LEU A 227 12.50 6.22 7.16
N ALA A 228 11.92 5.38 6.30
CA ALA A 228 12.38 5.12 4.94
C ALA A 228 11.29 5.56 3.97
N GLU A 229 11.63 6.33 2.94
CA GLU A 229 10.66 6.84 1.97
C GLU A 229 10.33 5.81 0.87
N GLY A 230 11.22 4.84 0.65
CA GLY A 230 11.16 3.93 -0.49
C GLY A 230 11.55 4.60 -1.81
N PRO A 231 11.52 3.85 -2.93
CA PRO A 231 11.90 4.39 -4.22
C PRO A 231 10.93 5.48 -4.68
N LYS A 232 11.44 6.45 -5.44
CA LYS A 232 10.67 7.54 -6.04
C LYS A 232 10.17 7.15 -7.43
N ILE A 233 9.25 7.91 -7.96
CA ILE A 233 8.82 7.77 -9.36
C ILE A 233 10.02 7.94 -10.29
N GLY A 234 10.18 6.99 -11.22
CA GLY A 234 11.29 6.94 -12.17
C GLY A 234 12.56 6.25 -11.67
N ASP A 235 12.69 6.01 -10.36
CA ASP A 235 13.80 5.22 -9.82
C ASP A 235 13.74 3.77 -10.33
N THR A 236 14.89 3.12 -10.38
CA THR A 236 14.92 1.67 -10.56
C THR A 236 14.39 0.99 -9.31
N ALA A 237 13.47 0.05 -9.48
CA ALA A 237 12.94 -0.74 -8.38
C ALA A 237 14.10 -1.50 -7.68
N PRO A 238 14.26 -1.36 -6.35
CA PRO A 238 15.25 -2.12 -5.60
C PRO A 238 15.08 -3.62 -5.83
N ASP A 239 16.14 -4.29 -6.31
CA ASP A 239 16.07 -5.74 -6.52
C ASP A 239 16.08 -6.49 -5.20
N PHE A 240 15.43 -7.63 -5.16
CA PHE A 240 15.41 -8.55 -4.03
C PHE A 240 15.27 -9.99 -4.51
N MET A 241 15.65 -10.92 -3.66
CA MET A 241 15.48 -12.34 -3.88
C MET A 241 14.90 -12.96 -2.60
N LEU A 242 13.65 -13.43 -2.68
CA LEU A 242 12.90 -13.99 -1.55
C LEU A 242 12.30 -15.34 -1.88
N LYS A 243 12.11 -16.16 -0.85
CA LYS A 243 11.41 -17.44 -0.96
C LYS A 243 9.90 -17.23 -0.92
N THR A 244 9.18 -18.03 -1.69
CA THR A 244 7.73 -18.17 -1.53
C THR A 244 7.40 -18.75 -0.15
N ARG A 245 6.20 -18.44 0.34
CA ARG A 245 5.70 -18.93 1.64
C ARG A 245 5.91 -20.43 1.89
N ASN A 246 5.78 -21.25 0.84
CA ASN A 246 5.96 -22.70 0.94
C ASN A 246 7.42 -23.14 0.80
N GLY A 247 8.36 -22.22 0.63
CA GLY A 247 9.79 -22.48 0.48
C GLY A 247 10.21 -23.19 -0.81
N LYS A 248 9.25 -23.49 -1.72
CA LYS A 248 9.52 -24.29 -2.92
C LYS A 248 10.23 -23.52 -4.01
N GLU A 249 10.01 -22.22 -4.07
CA GLU A 249 10.56 -21.35 -5.12
C GLU A 249 11.23 -20.14 -4.48
N THR A 250 12.28 -19.68 -5.15
CA THR A 250 12.93 -18.39 -4.86
C THR A 250 12.69 -17.48 -6.04
N ILE A 251 12.11 -16.31 -5.79
CA ILE A 251 11.78 -15.31 -6.81
C ILE A 251 12.70 -14.11 -6.63
N GLN A 252 13.39 -13.75 -7.71
CA GLN A 252 14.17 -12.52 -7.82
C GLN A 252 13.36 -11.51 -8.63
N LEU A 253 13.16 -10.29 -8.09
CA LEU A 253 12.33 -9.28 -8.75
C LEU A 253 12.84 -8.94 -10.14
N SER A 254 14.16 -8.74 -10.30
CA SER A 254 14.77 -8.41 -11.61
C SER A 254 14.59 -9.50 -12.68
N LYS A 255 14.26 -10.73 -12.29
CA LYS A 255 13.92 -11.82 -13.24
C LYS A 255 12.42 -11.85 -13.61
N VAL A 256 11.57 -11.22 -12.80
CA VAL A 256 10.14 -11.06 -13.09
C VAL A 256 9.89 -9.83 -13.96
N ILE A 257 10.67 -8.78 -13.74
CA ILE A 257 10.62 -7.55 -14.55
C ILE A 257 11.04 -7.88 -15.98
N GLY A 258 10.27 -7.41 -16.96
CA GLY A 258 10.50 -7.65 -18.38
C GLY A 258 9.44 -7.00 -19.26
N ALA A 259 8.92 -7.71 -20.27
CA ALA A 259 7.95 -7.16 -21.22
C ALA A 259 6.64 -6.69 -20.57
N LYS A 260 6.29 -7.25 -19.40
CA LYS A 260 5.06 -6.92 -18.68
C LYS A 260 5.37 -6.03 -17.47
N PRO A 261 4.52 -5.04 -17.13
CA PRO A 261 4.62 -4.33 -15.86
C PRO A 261 4.41 -5.30 -14.68
N THR A 262 4.93 -4.92 -13.52
CA THR A 262 4.79 -5.71 -12.29
C THR A 262 4.10 -4.87 -11.22
N VAL A 263 3.01 -5.38 -10.67
CA VAL A 263 2.37 -4.86 -9.46
C VAL A 263 3.02 -5.53 -8.26
N LEU A 264 3.66 -4.73 -7.41
CA LEU A 264 4.27 -5.18 -6.17
C LEU A 264 3.42 -4.71 -4.99
N LEU A 265 2.95 -5.67 -4.21
CA LEU A 265 2.13 -5.49 -3.04
C LEU A 265 2.95 -5.82 -1.79
N LEU A 266 3.01 -4.90 -0.81
CA LEU A 266 3.57 -5.16 0.51
C LEU A 266 2.45 -5.10 1.54
N GLY A 267 2.42 -6.06 2.48
CA GLY A 267 1.39 -6.10 3.49
C GLY A 267 1.60 -7.19 4.53
N ASN A 268 0.70 -7.24 5.51
CA ASN A 268 0.78 -8.16 6.63
C ASN A 268 -0.61 -8.56 7.14
N PHE A 269 -0.66 -9.55 8.03
CA PHE A 269 -1.91 -10.13 8.50
C PHE A 269 -2.66 -9.25 9.50
N THR A 270 -1.95 -8.51 10.35
CA THR A 270 -2.58 -7.74 11.43
C THR A 270 -3.11 -6.38 10.98
N CYS A 271 -2.81 -5.91 9.78
CA CYS A 271 -3.41 -4.70 9.23
C CYS A 271 -4.84 -4.99 8.73
N GLY A 272 -5.85 -4.68 9.54
CA GLY A 272 -7.27 -4.91 9.22
C GLY A 272 -7.72 -4.28 7.90
N PRO A 273 -7.44 -2.99 7.63
CA PRO A 273 -7.77 -2.36 6.35
C PRO A 273 -7.10 -3.03 5.15
N PHE A 274 -5.87 -3.54 5.30
CA PHE A 274 -5.19 -4.30 4.25
C PHE A 274 -5.96 -5.59 3.92
N ARG A 275 -6.36 -6.36 4.93
CA ARG A 275 -7.18 -7.56 4.72
C ARG A 275 -8.48 -7.25 3.99
N ALA A 276 -9.19 -6.21 4.42
CA ALA A 276 -10.46 -5.82 3.83
C ALA A 276 -10.36 -5.37 2.36
N MET A 277 -9.20 -4.88 1.93
CA MET A 277 -8.97 -4.42 0.55
C MET A 277 -8.28 -5.49 -0.33
N TYR A 278 -7.81 -6.57 0.27
CA TYR A 278 -7.06 -7.59 -0.45
C TYR A 278 -7.87 -8.25 -1.60
N PRO A 279 -9.17 -8.59 -1.44
CA PRO A 279 -9.97 -9.15 -2.52
C PRO A 279 -10.07 -8.24 -3.76
N ASP A 280 -10.03 -6.92 -3.58
CA ASP A 280 -10.01 -5.98 -4.69
C ASP A 280 -8.70 -6.09 -5.49
N VAL A 281 -7.57 -6.35 -4.81
CA VAL A 281 -6.27 -6.60 -5.48
C VAL A 281 -6.33 -7.89 -6.31
N ASP A 282 -6.92 -8.96 -5.75
CA ASP A 282 -7.13 -10.22 -6.48
C ASP A 282 -8.03 -10.02 -7.70
N ALA A 283 -9.06 -9.18 -7.60
CA ALA A 283 -9.94 -8.86 -8.71
C ALA A 283 -9.19 -8.08 -9.81
N VAL A 284 -8.33 -7.13 -9.45
CA VAL A 284 -7.44 -6.44 -10.42
C VAL A 284 -6.48 -7.46 -11.04
N ARG A 285 -5.85 -8.30 -10.24
CA ARG A 285 -4.94 -9.34 -10.74
C ARG A 285 -5.64 -10.24 -11.75
N GLU A 286 -6.87 -10.69 -11.49
CA GLU A 286 -7.60 -11.56 -12.41
C GLU A 286 -7.88 -10.87 -13.75
N ARG A 287 -8.18 -9.57 -13.74
CA ARG A 287 -8.39 -8.79 -14.98
C ARG A 287 -7.12 -8.64 -15.82
N TYR A 288 -5.95 -8.54 -15.20
CA TYR A 288 -4.69 -8.22 -15.88
C TYR A 288 -3.63 -9.33 -15.83
N LYS A 289 -3.97 -10.54 -15.42
CA LYS A 289 -3.02 -11.68 -15.23
C LYS A 289 -2.19 -12.01 -16.47
N ASP A 290 -2.76 -11.77 -17.67
CA ASP A 290 -2.07 -12.01 -18.93
C ASP A 290 -1.22 -10.81 -19.41
N GLN A 291 -1.43 -9.63 -18.81
CA GLN A 291 -0.82 -8.37 -19.21
C GLN A 291 0.18 -7.83 -18.17
N ALA A 292 0.07 -8.24 -16.93
CA ALA A 292 0.92 -7.78 -15.82
C ALA A 292 1.30 -8.93 -14.88
N ASN A 293 2.45 -8.79 -14.23
CA ASN A 293 2.87 -9.66 -13.13
C ASN A 293 2.36 -9.10 -11.81
N PHE A 294 2.03 -9.99 -10.86
CA PHE A 294 1.60 -9.62 -9.51
C PHE A 294 2.40 -10.39 -8.50
N LEU A 295 3.03 -9.69 -7.56
CA LEU A 295 3.81 -10.27 -6.46
C LEU A 295 3.40 -9.61 -5.15
N MET A 296 3.27 -10.42 -4.11
CA MET A 296 3.10 -9.94 -2.74
C MET A 296 4.35 -10.26 -1.93
N VAL A 297 4.87 -9.26 -1.20
CA VAL A 297 5.88 -9.46 -0.16
C VAL A 297 5.20 -9.30 1.21
N TYR A 298 5.22 -10.38 1.98
CA TYR A 298 4.74 -10.43 3.34
C TYR A 298 5.79 -9.85 4.28
N VAL A 299 5.49 -8.71 4.88
CA VAL A 299 6.39 -7.96 5.75
C VAL A 299 6.05 -8.16 7.23
N ARG A 300 6.75 -7.48 8.14
CA ARG A 300 6.48 -7.52 9.59
C ARG A 300 5.03 -7.10 9.93
N GLU A 301 4.55 -7.50 11.10
CA GLU A 301 3.20 -7.20 11.54
C GLU A 301 3.03 -5.74 11.96
N ALA A 302 1.92 -5.12 11.57
CA ALA A 302 1.58 -3.74 11.91
C ALA A 302 0.96 -3.60 13.30
N HIS A 303 0.13 -4.57 13.68
CA HIS A 303 -0.65 -4.56 14.91
C HIS A 303 -0.55 -5.90 15.64
N PRO A 304 0.68 -6.33 16.03
CA PRO A 304 0.86 -7.58 16.74
C PRO A 304 0.26 -7.49 18.16
N ALA A 305 -0.10 -8.63 18.73
CA ALA A 305 -0.74 -8.71 20.05
C ALA A 305 0.16 -8.26 21.21
N ASP A 306 1.47 -8.28 20.99
CA ASP A 306 2.53 -7.85 21.93
C ASP A 306 3.06 -6.42 21.64
N GLY A 307 2.49 -5.71 20.64
CA GLY A 307 2.82 -4.33 20.29
C GLY A 307 1.58 -3.41 20.29
N TRP A 308 1.47 -2.57 19.27
CA TRP A 308 0.26 -1.78 19.05
C TRP A 308 -0.87 -2.67 18.54
N LYS A 309 -1.56 -3.33 19.45
CA LYS A 309 -2.70 -4.22 19.13
C LYS A 309 -3.96 -3.44 18.80
N MET A 310 -4.81 -4.05 17.98
CA MET A 310 -6.12 -3.55 17.59
C MET A 310 -7.21 -4.50 18.11
N ASP A 311 -8.22 -3.96 18.81
CA ASP A 311 -9.35 -4.76 19.30
C ASP A 311 -10.16 -5.38 18.15
N SER A 312 -10.19 -4.75 16.98
CA SER A 312 -10.77 -5.30 15.75
C SER A 312 -10.10 -6.61 15.32
N ASN A 313 -8.78 -6.74 15.49
CA ASN A 313 -8.07 -7.97 15.19
C ASN A 313 -8.53 -9.13 16.07
N LYS A 314 -8.67 -8.90 17.38
CA LYS A 314 -9.20 -9.91 18.31
C LYS A 314 -10.61 -10.34 17.90
N ARG A 315 -11.48 -9.38 17.57
CA ARG A 315 -12.85 -9.66 17.10
C ARG A 315 -12.89 -10.48 15.81
N SER A 316 -11.89 -10.29 14.94
CA SER A 316 -11.76 -11.02 13.65
C SER A 316 -10.99 -12.34 13.77
N GLY A 317 -10.59 -12.75 14.98
CA GLY A 317 -9.78 -13.94 15.19
C GLY A 317 -8.34 -13.83 14.66
N VAL A 318 -7.83 -12.60 14.53
CA VAL A 318 -6.46 -12.32 14.06
C VAL A 318 -5.64 -11.82 15.26
N GLU A 319 -5.12 -12.73 16.05
CA GLU A 319 -4.34 -12.40 17.24
C GLU A 319 -2.99 -13.13 17.19
N VAL A 320 -2.00 -12.48 16.59
CA VAL A 320 -0.64 -13.00 16.43
C VAL A 320 0.38 -12.06 17.07
N LYS A 321 1.45 -12.62 17.61
CA LYS A 321 2.60 -11.84 18.10
C LYS A 321 3.50 -11.41 16.93
N GLN A 322 4.36 -10.44 17.17
CA GLN A 322 5.40 -10.10 16.21
C GLN A 322 6.36 -11.28 16.06
N PRO A 323 6.53 -11.82 14.83
CA PRO A 323 7.52 -12.85 14.58
C PRO A 323 8.95 -12.38 14.95
N THR A 324 9.71 -13.23 15.60
CA THR A 324 11.11 -13.02 15.97
C THR A 324 12.07 -13.89 15.16
N THR A 325 11.53 -14.88 14.47
CA THR A 325 12.26 -15.75 13.54
C THR A 325 11.57 -15.79 12.18
N LEU A 326 12.31 -16.19 11.15
CA LEU A 326 11.74 -16.37 9.80
C LEU A 326 10.67 -17.46 9.78
N ASP A 327 10.87 -18.54 10.51
CA ASP A 327 9.89 -19.64 10.58
C ASP A 327 8.57 -19.19 11.23
N GLU A 328 8.64 -18.37 12.28
CA GLU A 328 7.43 -17.75 12.85
C GLU A 328 6.74 -16.84 11.84
N ARG A 329 7.48 -16.02 11.09
CA ARG A 329 6.92 -15.16 10.03
C ARG A 329 6.24 -15.99 8.94
N VAL A 330 6.85 -17.08 8.49
CA VAL A 330 6.26 -18.04 7.55
C VAL A 330 4.99 -18.67 8.12
N GLY A 331 4.97 -18.99 9.42
CA GLY A 331 3.80 -19.51 10.12
C GLY A 331 2.63 -18.52 10.11
N VAL A 332 2.87 -17.25 10.43
CA VAL A 332 1.85 -16.18 10.41
C VAL A 332 1.40 -15.89 8.96
N CYS A 333 2.32 -15.83 8.01
CA CYS A 333 2.00 -15.70 6.58
C CYS A 333 1.12 -16.87 6.09
N SER A 334 1.31 -18.06 6.64
CA SER A 334 0.47 -19.22 6.31
C SER A 334 -0.97 -19.06 6.82
N GLN A 335 -1.16 -18.49 8.02
CA GLN A 335 -2.49 -18.13 8.54
C GLN A 335 -3.16 -17.05 7.67
N PHE A 336 -2.42 -16.03 7.28
CA PHE A 336 -2.87 -15.02 6.30
C PHE A 336 -3.36 -15.68 5.01
N CYS A 337 -2.54 -16.54 4.41
CA CYS A 337 -2.90 -17.23 3.17
C CYS A 337 -4.09 -18.18 3.32
N ALA A 338 -4.25 -18.84 4.47
CA ALA A 338 -5.41 -19.67 4.73
C ALA A 338 -6.71 -18.85 4.79
N LYS A 339 -6.65 -17.66 5.39
CA LYS A 339 -7.81 -16.76 5.51
C LYS A 339 -8.15 -16.05 4.20
N LEU A 340 -7.18 -15.39 3.57
CA LEU A 340 -7.43 -14.53 2.40
C LEU A 340 -7.31 -15.24 1.06
N ARG A 341 -6.68 -16.41 1.01
CA ARG A 341 -6.54 -17.27 -0.18
C ARG A 341 -5.97 -16.51 -1.40
N PRO A 342 -4.77 -15.90 -1.28
CA PRO A 342 -4.20 -15.11 -2.36
C PRO A 342 -3.99 -15.93 -3.63
N ASN A 343 -4.34 -15.33 -4.78
CA ASN A 343 -4.18 -15.93 -6.11
C ASN A 343 -2.85 -15.58 -6.79
N MET A 344 -1.93 -14.92 -6.07
CA MET A 344 -0.61 -14.54 -6.56
C MET A 344 0.50 -15.14 -5.69
N PRO A 345 1.76 -15.21 -6.18
CA PRO A 345 2.89 -15.60 -5.34
C PRO A 345 3.02 -14.68 -4.12
N VAL A 346 3.10 -15.29 -2.93
CA VAL A 346 3.37 -14.62 -1.67
C VAL A 346 4.78 -14.96 -1.23
N LEU A 347 5.65 -13.98 -1.24
CA LEU A 347 7.03 -14.04 -0.79
C LEU A 347 7.10 -13.60 0.67
N VAL A 348 8.01 -14.16 1.43
CA VAL A 348 8.18 -13.79 2.84
C VAL A 348 9.47 -13.01 2.98
N ASP A 349 9.39 -11.78 3.50
CA ASP A 349 10.56 -10.96 3.79
C ASP A 349 11.41 -11.58 4.91
N GLU A 350 12.72 -11.36 4.87
CA GLU A 350 13.63 -11.80 5.93
C GLU A 350 13.27 -11.11 7.25
N ILE A 351 13.68 -11.72 8.38
CA ILE A 351 13.22 -11.26 9.70
C ILE A 351 13.61 -9.83 10.04
N ASP A 352 14.71 -9.33 9.48
CA ASP A 352 15.16 -7.94 9.61
C ASP A 352 14.49 -6.98 8.62
N ASP A 353 13.53 -7.46 7.82
CA ASP A 353 12.62 -6.70 6.97
C ASP A 353 13.31 -5.84 5.88
N PRO A 354 14.30 -6.37 5.15
CA PRO A 354 15.09 -5.57 4.21
C PRO A 354 14.24 -5.06 3.04
N VAL A 355 13.31 -5.86 2.50
CA VAL A 355 12.43 -5.44 1.41
C VAL A 355 11.36 -4.49 1.92
N GLY A 356 10.77 -4.78 3.08
CA GLY A 356 9.84 -3.88 3.75
C GLY A 356 10.43 -2.48 3.95
N ARG A 357 11.71 -2.39 4.35
CA ARG A 357 12.43 -1.11 4.48
C ARG A 357 12.75 -0.48 3.13
N ALA A 358 13.29 -1.26 2.18
CA ALA A 358 13.67 -0.73 0.87
C ALA A 358 12.49 -0.09 0.14
N TYR A 359 11.32 -0.67 0.25
CA TYR A 359 10.09 -0.18 -0.36
C TYR A 359 9.23 0.66 0.57
N SER A 360 9.66 0.90 1.81
CA SER A 360 8.83 1.60 2.81
C SER A 360 7.44 0.97 2.93
N GLY A 361 7.41 -0.36 3.05
CA GLY A 361 6.22 -1.19 2.88
C GLY A 361 5.25 -1.20 4.05
N MET A 362 5.66 -0.72 5.22
CA MET A 362 4.84 -0.72 6.43
C MET A 362 3.82 0.43 6.47
N PRO A 363 2.61 0.19 6.95
CA PRO A 363 1.95 -1.10 7.23
C PRO A 363 1.41 -1.81 5.99
N GLY A 364 1.47 -1.19 4.83
CA GLY A 364 1.13 -1.73 3.52
C GLY A 364 1.39 -0.70 2.44
N ARG A 365 1.77 -1.15 1.25
CA ARG A 365 2.04 -0.29 0.10
C ARG A 365 1.86 -1.02 -1.22
N LEU A 366 1.49 -0.27 -2.26
CA LEU A 366 1.36 -0.74 -3.63
C LEU A 366 2.36 0.00 -4.52
N TYR A 367 2.96 -0.72 -5.46
CA TYR A 367 3.78 -0.16 -6.52
C TYR A 367 3.35 -0.72 -7.87
N VAL A 368 3.48 0.10 -8.92
CA VAL A 368 3.50 -0.38 -10.31
C VAL A 368 4.90 -0.10 -10.84
N ILE A 369 5.56 -1.16 -11.30
CA ILE A 369 6.90 -1.14 -11.90
C ILE A 369 6.73 -1.43 -13.39
N ASP A 370 7.25 -0.56 -14.26
CA ASP A 370 7.15 -0.76 -15.70
C ASP A 370 8.08 -1.88 -16.21
N GLY A 371 7.94 -2.25 -17.49
CA GLY A 371 8.75 -3.30 -18.10
C GLY A 371 10.25 -3.02 -18.16
N ARG A 372 10.67 -1.79 -17.87
CA ARG A 372 12.09 -1.38 -17.78
C ARG A 372 12.60 -1.41 -16.34
N GLY A 373 11.78 -1.84 -15.39
CA GLY A 373 12.10 -1.87 -13.96
C GLY A 373 12.01 -0.51 -13.27
N LYS A 374 11.30 0.46 -13.84
CA LYS A 374 11.15 1.79 -13.24
C LYS A 374 9.83 1.92 -12.49
N ILE A 375 9.85 2.60 -11.35
CA ILE A 375 8.66 2.91 -10.58
C ILE A 375 7.77 3.85 -11.39
N ALA A 376 6.60 3.38 -11.79
CA ALA A 376 5.57 4.16 -12.46
C ALA A 376 4.52 4.72 -11.49
N TYR A 377 4.27 4.00 -10.40
CA TYR A 377 3.32 4.37 -9.36
C TYR A 377 3.81 3.89 -7.99
N LYS A 378 3.57 4.71 -7.00
CA LYS A 378 3.83 4.45 -5.58
C LYS A 378 2.63 4.92 -4.78
N ALA A 379 1.87 4.01 -4.20
CA ALA A 379 0.75 4.33 -3.34
C ALA A 379 1.17 5.22 -2.16
N GLY A 380 0.25 5.99 -1.64
CA GLY A 380 0.37 6.51 -0.30
C GLY A 380 0.54 5.36 0.71
N ARG A 381 1.01 5.66 1.90
CA ARG A 381 1.21 4.64 2.94
C ARG A 381 -0.15 4.09 3.40
N GLY A 382 -0.24 2.78 3.51
CA GLY A 382 -1.39 2.13 4.12
C GLY A 382 -1.59 2.53 5.58
N PRO A 383 -2.79 2.36 6.14
CA PRO A 383 -3.96 1.80 5.45
C PRO A 383 -4.71 2.79 4.54
N PHE A 384 -4.62 4.10 4.77
CA PHE A 384 -5.46 5.10 4.09
C PHE A 384 -4.95 5.48 2.70
N GLY A 385 -3.64 5.38 2.46
CA GLY A 385 -3.03 5.57 1.15
C GLY A 385 -3.03 4.33 0.26
N PHE A 386 -3.52 3.20 0.76
CA PHE A 386 -3.60 1.95 0.00
C PHE A 386 -4.90 1.93 -0.81
N ARG A 387 -4.86 2.49 -2.01
CA ARG A 387 -6.03 2.64 -2.89
C ARG A 387 -5.88 1.76 -4.13
N VAL A 388 -6.63 0.66 -4.17
CA VAL A 388 -6.53 -0.34 -5.24
C VAL A 388 -6.95 0.23 -6.59
N GLY A 389 -8.03 1.04 -6.63
CA GLY A 389 -8.48 1.66 -7.87
C GLY A 389 -7.49 2.67 -8.47
N GLU A 390 -6.78 3.43 -7.61
CA GLU A 390 -5.72 4.34 -8.05
C GLU A 390 -4.51 3.58 -8.62
N MET A 391 -4.14 2.46 -8.01
CA MET A 391 -3.12 1.55 -8.53
C MET A 391 -3.56 0.93 -9.86
N GLU A 392 -4.82 0.49 -9.99
CA GLU A 392 -5.36 -0.03 -11.25
C GLU A 392 -5.28 1.01 -12.36
N GLN A 393 -5.67 2.26 -12.09
CA GLN A 393 -5.53 3.37 -13.04
C GLN A 393 -4.08 3.54 -13.52
N ALA A 394 -3.12 3.54 -12.59
CA ALA A 394 -1.71 3.65 -12.92
C ALA A 394 -1.20 2.44 -13.72
N LEU A 395 -1.67 1.23 -13.41
CA LEU A 395 -1.38 0.02 -14.19
C LEU A 395 -1.89 0.15 -15.62
N VAL A 396 -3.14 0.59 -15.81
CA VAL A 396 -3.74 0.83 -17.14
C VAL A 396 -2.90 1.83 -17.93
N MET A 397 -2.49 2.93 -17.32
CA MET A 397 -1.63 3.92 -17.98
C MET A 397 -0.24 3.35 -18.34
N THR A 398 0.31 2.49 -17.50
CA THR A 398 1.58 1.80 -17.77
C THR A 398 1.44 0.82 -18.94
N LEU A 399 0.32 0.11 -19.04
CA LEU A 399 0.00 -0.76 -20.18
C LEU A 399 -0.20 0.04 -21.46
N LEU A 400 -0.88 1.18 -21.38
CA LEU A 400 -1.02 2.10 -22.52
C LEU A 400 0.33 2.66 -22.98
N GLU A 401 1.26 2.98 -22.06
CA GLU A 401 2.61 3.43 -22.41
C GLU A 401 3.37 2.38 -23.22
N ALA A 402 3.24 1.11 -22.83
CA ALA A 402 3.90 -0.02 -23.51
C ALA A 402 3.27 -0.39 -24.87
N SER A 403 2.02 0.03 -25.10
CA SER A 403 1.31 -0.27 -26.34
C SER A 403 1.71 0.71 -27.47
N PRO A 404 1.66 0.33 -28.75
CA PRO A 404 1.85 1.27 -29.88
C PRO A 404 0.88 2.47 -29.77
N LYS A 405 1.36 3.67 -30.15
CA LYS A 405 0.45 4.80 -30.33
C LYS A 405 -0.51 4.48 -31.48
N LYS A 406 -1.76 4.90 -31.32
CA LYS A 406 -2.71 4.88 -32.46
C LYS A 406 -2.29 6.01 -33.42
N ASP A 407 -2.01 5.67 -34.67
CA ASP A 407 -1.82 6.68 -35.71
C ASP A 407 -3.18 7.34 -35.97
N HIS A 408 -3.27 8.64 -35.82
CA HIS A 408 -4.48 9.45 -35.94
C HIS A 408 -4.43 10.32 -37.21
#